data_69bdb756d2a3967101542cca5b2dfc28
#
_entry.id   69bdb756d2a3967101542cca5b2dfc28
#
_cell.length_a   1.000
_cell.length_b   1.000
_cell.length_c   1.000
_cell.angle_alpha   90.00
_cell.angle_beta   90.00
_cell.angle_gamma   90.00
#
_symmetry.space_group_name_H-M   'P 1'
#
loop_
_entity.id
_entity.type
_entity.pdbx_description
1 polymer ?
#
loop_
_entity_poly.entity_id
_entity_poly.type
_entity_poly.pdbx_seq_one_letter_code
_entity_poly.pdbx_strand_id
1 'polypeptide(L)'
;MLESRIEAGLRSQVVKHGGMFLKFVSPSQSGVPDRIIIDRGRVIFVELKQKGEKPRLLQEKIIGRMRRHGADVRVVAGRDEARALVKELWPDERYEHR
;
A
#
# COMPACT_ATOMS: atom_id res chain seq x y z
N MET A 1 0.94 -16.63 3.38
CA MET A 1 1.95 -15.74 3.97
C MET A 1 1.27 -14.76 4.91
N LEU A 2 1.83 -14.58 6.08
CA LEU A 2 1.27 -13.67 7.07
C LEU A 2 1.35 -12.22 6.61
N GLU A 3 0.35 -11.44 6.99
CA GLU A 3 0.28 -10.01 6.66
C GLU A 3 1.52 -9.26 7.12
N SER A 4 2.07 -9.59 8.29
CA SER A 4 3.29 -8.97 8.80
C SER A 4 4.51 -9.21 7.89
N ARG A 5 4.57 -10.35 7.23
CA ARG A 5 5.65 -10.64 6.27
C ARG A 5 5.45 -9.90 4.95
N ILE A 6 4.21 -9.76 4.54
CA ILE A 6 3.88 -8.96 3.35
C ILE A 6 4.26 -7.51 3.61
N GLU A 7 3.92 -6.98 4.78
CA GLU A 7 4.28 -5.63 5.19
C GLU A 7 5.78 -5.41 5.19
N ALA A 8 6.53 -6.33 5.81
CA ALA A 8 7.99 -6.20 5.89
C ALA A 8 8.63 -6.21 4.51
N GLY A 9 8.16 -7.07 3.62
CA GLY A 9 8.66 -7.15 2.25
C GLY A 9 8.36 -5.89 1.45
N LEU A 10 7.14 -5.39 1.55
CA LEU A 10 6.75 -4.16 0.86
C LEU A 10 7.54 -2.97 1.39
N ARG A 11 7.65 -2.83 2.71
CA ARG A 11 8.43 -1.77 3.34
C ARG A 11 9.87 -1.78 2.83
N SER A 12 10.49 -2.96 2.80
CA SER A 12 11.87 -3.11 2.35
C SER A 12 12.04 -2.60 0.91
N GLN A 13 11.13 -2.94 0.02
CA GLN A 13 11.18 -2.50 -1.37
C GLN A 13 10.95 -1.00 -1.52
N VAL A 14 9.99 -0.46 -0.77
CA VAL A 14 9.71 0.98 -0.81
C VAL A 14 10.93 1.78 -0.36
N VAL A 15 11.53 1.38 0.76
CA VAL A 15 12.71 2.05 1.31
C VAL A 15 13.90 1.92 0.36
N LYS A 16 14.10 0.76 -0.23
CA LYS A 16 15.16 0.53 -1.21
C LYS A 16 15.08 1.49 -2.38
N HIS A 17 13.88 1.84 -2.80
CA HIS A 17 13.66 2.77 -3.91
C HIS A 17 13.60 4.24 -3.47
N GLY A 18 13.88 4.51 -2.21
CA GLY A 18 13.93 5.88 -1.68
C GLY A 18 12.60 6.44 -1.20
N GLY A 19 11.56 5.62 -1.18
CA GLY A 19 10.24 6.04 -0.72
C GLY A 19 10.09 5.98 0.79
N MET A 20 9.03 6.60 1.28
CA MET A 20 8.63 6.52 2.69
C MET A 20 7.49 5.52 2.83
N PHE A 21 7.56 4.71 3.89
CA PHE A 21 6.52 3.74 4.20
C PHE A 21 6.06 3.96 5.64
N LEU A 22 4.83 4.42 5.79
CA LEU A 22 4.32 4.86 7.09
C LEU A 22 3.07 4.07 7.49
N LYS A 23 2.87 3.91 8.77
CA LYS A 23 1.59 3.47 9.31
C LYS A 23 0.62 4.63 9.27
N PHE A 24 -0.64 4.32 8.99
CA PHE A 24 -1.68 5.33 9.01
C PHE A 24 -2.76 4.93 10.00
N VAL A 25 -3.08 5.85 10.89
CA VAL A 25 -4.15 5.68 11.87
C VAL A 25 -5.00 6.93 11.85
N SER A 26 -6.31 6.77 11.74
CA SER A 26 -7.24 7.90 11.86
C SER A 26 -8.09 7.70 13.11
N PRO A 27 -7.86 8.51 14.17
CA PRO A 27 -8.64 8.36 15.39
C PRO A 27 -10.13 8.70 15.21
N SER A 28 -10.44 9.54 14.22
CA SER A 28 -11.82 9.99 13.98
C SER A 28 -12.60 9.11 13.03
N GLN A 29 -11.96 8.18 12.34
CA GLN A 29 -12.63 7.36 11.33
C GLN A 29 -12.05 5.96 11.29
N SER A 30 -12.87 4.96 11.57
CA SER A 30 -12.50 3.56 11.40
C SER A 30 -12.56 3.16 9.93
N GLY A 31 -11.82 2.12 9.56
CA GLY A 31 -11.88 1.54 8.22
C GLY A 31 -10.95 2.18 7.20
N VAL A 32 -10.10 3.11 7.62
CA VAL A 32 -9.10 3.69 6.71
C VAL A 32 -8.01 2.67 6.40
N PRO A 33 -7.34 2.79 5.23
CA PRO A 33 -6.16 1.96 4.93
C PRO A 33 -5.07 2.15 5.99
N ASP A 34 -4.29 1.12 6.22
CA ASP A 34 -3.36 1.11 7.35
C ASP A 34 -1.93 1.53 7.02
N ARG A 35 -1.61 1.77 5.76
CA ARG A 35 -0.26 2.19 5.35
C ARG A 35 -0.33 3.32 4.34
N ILE A 36 0.75 4.12 4.31
CA ILE A 36 0.93 5.18 3.32
C ILE A 36 2.32 5.04 2.71
N ILE A 37 2.38 5.10 1.39
CA ILE A 37 3.64 5.21 0.64
C ILE A 37 3.71 6.61 0.09
N ILE A 38 4.85 7.28 0.29
CA ILE A 38 5.10 8.60 -0.25
C ILE A 38 6.39 8.55 -1.05
N ASP A 39 6.33 8.93 -2.32
CA ASP A 39 7.50 8.97 -3.19
C ASP A 39 7.23 9.84 -4.42
N ARG A 40 8.16 10.70 -4.76
CA ARG A 40 8.14 11.50 -6.00
C ARG A 40 6.84 12.24 -6.22
N GLY A 41 6.31 12.87 -5.18
CA GLY A 41 5.07 13.62 -5.24
C GLY A 41 3.80 12.76 -5.23
N ARG A 42 3.94 11.43 -5.10
CA ARG A 42 2.79 10.53 -4.98
C ARG A 42 2.53 10.21 -3.52
N VAL A 43 1.26 10.17 -3.16
CA VAL A 43 0.81 9.69 -1.84
C VAL A 43 -0.17 8.56 -2.10
N ILE A 44 0.20 7.36 -1.68
CA ILE A 44 -0.58 6.15 -1.96
C ILE A 44 -0.96 5.50 -0.64
N PHE A 45 -2.26 5.36 -0.42
CA PHE A 45 -2.77 4.63 0.74
C PHE A 45 -2.82 3.15 0.39
N VAL A 46 -2.39 2.31 1.31
CA VAL A 46 -2.36 0.86 1.10
C VAL A 46 -3.05 0.14 2.23
N GLU A 47 -3.98 -0.72 1.88
CA GLU A 47 -4.60 -1.66 2.80
C GLU A 47 -3.97 -3.03 2.55
N LEU A 48 -3.27 -3.57 3.54
CA LEU A 48 -2.62 -4.87 3.43
C LEU A 48 -3.56 -5.98 3.87
N LYS A 49 -3.58 -7.05 3.11
CA LYS A 49 -4.35 -8.25 3.40
C LYS A 49 -3.51 -9.48 3.09
N GLN A 50 -3.89 -10.61 3.67
CA GLN A 50 -3.34 -11.89 3.27
C GLN A 50 -3.91 -12.29 1.92
N LYS A 51 -3.20 -13.17 1.22
CA LYS A 51 -3.68 -13.67 -0.06
C LYS A 51 -5.09 -14.24 0.09
N GLY A 52 -5.98 -13.82 -0.79
CA GLY A 52 -7.37 -14.28 -0.81
C GLY A 52 -8.30 -13.54 0.14
N GLU A 53 -7.78 -12.74 1.05
CA GLU A 53 -8.61 -11.91 1.92
C GLU A 53 -9.09 -10.67 1.18
N LYS A 54 -10.26 -10.21 1.60
CA LYS A 54 -10.83 -8.96 1.11
C LYS A 54 -11.00 -7.98 2.26
N PRO A 55 -11.01 -6.67 1.98
CA PRO A 55 -11.34 -5.70 3.02
C PRO A 55 -12.73 -5.97 3.59
N ARG A 56 -12.91 -5.67 4.88
CA ARG A 56 -14.23 -5.73 5.49
C ARG A 56 -15.13 -4.66 4.90
N LEU A 57 -16.46 -4.81 5.08
CA LEU A 57 -17.43 -3.88 4.51
C LEU A 57 -17.14 -2.43 4.85
N LEU A 58 -16.81 -2.13 6.10
CA LEU A 58 -16.49 -0.76 6.50
C LEU A 58 -15.25 -0.25 5.77
N GLN A 59 -14.23 -1.09 5.63
CA GLN A 59 -13.02 -0.72 4.89
C GLN A 59 -13.34 -0.43 3.42
N GLU A 60 -14.13 -1.29 2.77
CA GLU A 60 -14.53 -1.08 1.39
C GLU A 60 -15.26 0.24 1.20
N LYS A 61 -16.16 0.55 2.14
CA LYS A 61 -16.96 1.78 2.10
C LYS A 61 -16.06 3.00 2.21
N ILE A 62 -15.13 3.00 3.16
CA ILE A 62 -14.23 4.12 3.38
C ILE A 62 -13.22 4.26 2.24
N ILE A 63 -12.66 3.16 1.77
CA ILE A 63 -11.76 3.16 0.62
C ILE A 63 -12.47 3.72 -0.61
N GLY A 64 -13.69 3.28 -0.88
CA GLY A 64 -14.47 3.80 -1.99
C GLY A 64 -14.71 5.29 -1.89
N ARG A 65 -15.01 5.76 -0.67
CA ARG A 65 -15.22 7.20 -0.43
C ARG A 65 -13.92 7.99 -0.64
N MET A 66 -12.81 7.49 -0.16
CA MET A 66 -11.51 8.13 -0.36
C MET A 66 -11.19 8.24 -1.86
N ARG A 67 -11.42 7.18 -2.60
CA ARG A 67 -11.21 7.18 -4.06
C ARG A 67 -12.09 8.21 -4.77
N ARG A 68 -13.33 8.35 -4.36
CA ARG A 68 -14.22 9.36 -4.92
C ARG A 68 -13.73 10.78 -4.67
N HIS A 69 -12.99 10.98 -3.59
CA HIS A 69 -12.36 12.26 -3.29
C HIS A 69 -10.97 12.41 -3.91
N GLY A 70 -10.58 11.48 -4.77
CA GLY A 70 -9.35 11.58 -5.53
C GLY A 70 -8.12 10.93 -4.91
N ALA A 71 -8.26 10.22 -3.79
CA ALA A 71 -7.14 9.54 -3.17
C ALA A 71 -6.74 8.29 -3.96
N ASP A 72 -5.45 8.05 -4.05
CA ASP A 72 -4.92 6.79 -4.59
C ASP A 72 -4.88 5.76 -3.46
N VAL A 73 -5.78 4.81 -3.51
CA VAL A 73 -5.89 3.76 -2.50
C VAL A 73 -5.77 2.41 -3.17
N ARG A 74 -4.86 1.60 -2.68
CA ARG A 74 -4.62 0.25 -3.18
C ARG A 74 -4.88 -0.78 -2.10
N VAL A 75 -5.53 -1.86 -2.47
CA VAL A 75 -5.65 -3.05 -1.62
C VAL A 75 -4.62 -4.04 -2.12
N VAL A 76 -3.75 -4.47 -1.24
CA VAL A 76 -2.65 -5.39 -1.58
C VAL A 76 -2.85 -6.66 -0.77
N ALA A 77 -3.34 -7.70 -1.44
CA ALA A 77 -3.63 -8.98 -0.82
C ALA A 77 -2.56 -10.00 -1.26
N GLY A 78 -1.58 -10.20 -0.40
CA GLY A 78 -0.56 -11.18 -0.65
C GLY A 78 0.68 -10.65 -1.34
N ARG A 79 1.63 -11.54 -1.45
CA ARG A 79 2.98 -11.23 -1.93
C ARG A 79 3.02 -10.80 -3.40
N ASP A 80 2.23 -11.47 -4.24
CA ASP A 80 2.27 -11.19 -5.67
C ASP A 80 1.70 -9.82 -5.98
N GLU A 81 0.64 -9.43 -5.26
CA GLU A 81 0.08 -8.08 -5.42
C GLU A 81 1.03 -7.02 -4.91
N ALA A 82 1.76 -7.31 -3.82
CA ALA A 82 2.79 -6.38 -3.31
C ALA A 82 3.90 -6.19 -4.35
N ARG A 83 4.36 -7.26 -4.97
CA ARG A 83 5.36 -7.18 -6.03
C ARG A 83 4.87 -6.40 -7.24
N ALA A 84 3.62 -6.61 -7.60
CA ALA A 84 3.02 -5.88 -8.72
C ALA A 84 2.96 -4.38 -8.45
N LEU A 85 2.64 -3.99 -7.22
CA LEU A 85 2.64 -2.58 -6.83
C LEU A 85 4.04 -1.98 -6.93
N VAL A 86 5.05 -2.69 -6.42
CA VAL A 86 6.44 -2.22 -6.50
C VAL A 86 6.85 -2.01 -7.97
N LYS A 87 6.52 -2.95 -8.83
CA LYS A 87 6.81 -2.83 -10.26
C LYS A 87 6.11 -1.64 -10.91
N GLU A 88 4.88 -1.41 -10.51
CA GLU A 88 4.12 -0.26 -11.04
C GLU A 88 4.74 1.06 -10.61
N LEU A 89 5.15 1.17 -9.34
CA LEU A 89 5.69 2.42 -8.80
C LEU A 89 7.11 2.69 -9.27
N TRP A 90 7.90 1.65 -9.48
CA TRP A 90 9.30 1.75 -9.89
C TRP A 90 9.61 0.81 -11.05
N PRO A 91 9.07 1.08 -12.25
CA PRO A 91 9.23 0.16 -13.39
C PRO A 91 10.65 0.03 -13.90
N ASP A 92 11.49 1.06 -13.66
CA ASP A 92 12.87 1.08 -14.14
C ASP A 92 13.85 0.69 -13.04
N GLU A 93 13.48 -0.32 -12.26
CA GLU A 93 14.28 -0.78 -11.12
C GLU A 93 15.75 -1.01 -11.47
N ARG A 94 16.05 -1.54 -12.65
CA ARG A 94 17.41 -1.82 -13.06
C ARG A 94 18.31 -0.58 -13.08
N TYR A 95 17.75 0.60 -13.16
CA TYR A 95 18.51 1.85 -13.14
C TYR A 95 18.88 2.28 -11.73
N GLU A 96 18.23 1.73 -10.74
CA GLU A 96 18.49 2.04 -9.34
C GLU A 96 19.85 1.52 -8.86
N HIS A 97 20.46 0.61 -9.62
CA HIS A 97 21.69 -0.07 -9.22
C HIS A 97 22.95 0.52 -9.83
N ARG A 98 22.87 1.67 -10.42
CA ARG A 98 24.00 2.31 -11.04
C ARG A 98 24.84 3.12 -10.09
#